data_d9a0b0c194e0f7c8418c8978611bf33f
#
_entry.id   d9a0b0c194e0f7c8418c8978611bf33f
#
_cell.length_a   1.000
_cell.length_b   1.000
_cell.length_c   1.000
_cell.angle_alpha   90.00
_cell.angle_beta   90.00
_cell.angle_gamma   90.00
#
_symmetry.space_group_name_H-M   'P 1'
#
loop_
_entity.id
_entity.type
_entity.pdbx_description
1 polymer ?
#
loop_
_entity_poly.entity_id
_entity_poly.type
_entity_poly.pdbx_seq_one_letter_code
_entity_poly.pdbx_strand_id
1 'polypeptide(L)'
;MSNNNEIKSMYRLKGLVAAGAFALCAASPMALAKSTPEEIAKLGLEGTELTPAGATRAGNAEGTIPEWKNERIQAPSDFVAGNFHTDPFRDDKVLIKITAQNYNEHADKLSDGQKAMFKTYPDWYMNVYQTRRSAVYAPYLYEAAIKNAGTAEVVLAPEKGQGIVGFKNAHHAWAFPIPKNGNELLMSQATRPLNVWVDSMEQTLAITSTGKYTINQLSVQQHYKYSDPDIENFDPETDHLHYYQTLLAPAKVAGQVVLAKDPVSFTEKFRGAWAYSPGQRRVKRAPQIVYDNPLTASDGLATTDQKWGFNGPNDRFDWKMVGKKEMYVPYNAYKLHATNAGPENIITTEGRLNQEFARYELHRVWVLEGTLKEGTSHDYARRVMYLDEDSYFIMVVDGYDRRGDIWRYWEDHDVMYYDIGFMAPAAEFQYDMQAGRMLALLFDKKNPPDFTGRWEDKYFTPASIRRNGVR
;
A
#
# COMPACT_ATOMS: atom_id res chain seq x y z
N MET A 1 57.72 -1.91 63.79
CA MET A 1 57.70 -3.17 64.51
C MET A 1 56.95 -4.14 63.62
N SER A 2 57.73 -4.89 62.94
CA SER A 2 57.97 -6.34 63.08
C SER A 2 56.94 -7.12 62.27
N ASN A 3 57.37 -7.64 61.26
CA ASN A 3 58.03 -8.89 60.85
C ASN A 3 57.02 -9.79 60.13
N ASN A 4 57.34 -10.12 58.94
CA ASN A 4 58.09 -11.27 58.38
C ASN A 4 57.16 -12.36 57.86
N ASN A 5 57.34 -12.58 56.60
CA ASN A 5 57.94 -13.74 55.92
C ASN A 5 57.08 -14.94 55.57
N GLU A 6 57.15 -15.15 54.27
CA GLU A 6 57.44 -16.41 53.57
C GLU A 6 56.47 -17.58 53.75
N ILE A 7 56.02 -18.09 52.59
CA ILE A 7 56.42 -19.38 52.03
C ILE A 7 56.00 -19.50 50.58
N LYS A 8 57.01 -19.74 49.71
CA LYS A 8 56.81 -20.15 48.33
C LYS A 8 56.36 -21.61 48.28
N SER A 9 55.42 -21.90 47.42
CA SER A 9 55.27 -23.25 46.87
C SER A 9 54.84 -23.20 45.41
N MET A 10 55.72 -23.79 44.61
CA MET A 10 55.59 -24.03 43.16
C MET A 10 54.47 -25.00 42.85
N TYR A 11 53.62 -24.67 41.94
CA TYR A 11 53.06 -25.68 41.02
C TYR A 11 53.02 -25.12 39.60
N ARG A 12 53.87 -25.72 38.74
CA ARG A 12 53.75 -25.61 37.29
C ARG A 12 52.50 -26.36 36.86
N LEU A 13 51.61 -25.70 36.17
CA LEU A 13 50.62 -26.39 35.32
C LEU A 13 50.66 -25.79 33.93
N LYS A 14 50.84 -26.68 32.98
CA LYS A 14 51.01 -26.44 31.54
C LYS A 14 49.82 -25.74 30.97
N GLY A 15 50.05 -24.64 30.25
CA GLY A 15 49.05 -23.96 29.46
C GLY A 15 48.60 -24.82 28.27
N LEU A 16 47.29 -25.01 28.16
CA LEU A 16 46.63 -25.34 26.90
C LEU A 16 46.06 -24.03 26.35
N VAL A 17 46.68 -23.52 25.29
CA VAL A 17 46.12 -22.43 24.49
C VAL A 17 45.03 -23.06 23.63
N ALA A 18 43.80 -22.92 24.02
CA ALA A 18 42.64 -23.17 23.17
C ALA A 18 42.47 -21.94 22.27
N ALA A 19 42.97 -22.05 21.03
CA ALA A 19 42.65 -21.09 19.98
C ALA A 19 41.14 -21.21 19.65
N GLY A 20 40.32 -20.34 20.24
CA GLY A 20 38.93 -20.14 19.84
C GLY A 20 38.91 -19.52 18.44
N ALA A 21 38.63 -20.34 17.44
CA ALA A 21 38.28 -19.82 16.12
C ALA A 21 36.95 -19.03 16.23
N PHE A 22 37.05 -17.71 16.32
CA PHE A 22 35.92 -16.83 16.01
C PHE A 22 35.62 -17.02 14.53
N ALA A 23 34.62 -17.84 14.21
CA ALA A 23 34.00 -17.83 12.91
C ALA A 23 33.31 -16.44 12.77
N LEU A 24 34.01 -15.50 12.12
CA LEU A 24 33.35 -14.36 11.49
C LEU A 24 32.37 -14.97 10.48
N CYS A 25 31.09 -15.02 10.83
CA CYS A 25 30.05 -15.04 9.84
C CYS A 25 30.17 -13.74 9.04
N ALA A 26 31.01 -13.77 8.00
CA ALA A 26 30.94 -12.79 6.94
C ALA A 26 29.49 -12.87 6.40
N ALA A 27 28.67 -11.91 6.77
CA ALA A 27 27.43 -11.65 6.03
C ALA A 27 27.87 -11.41 4.58
N SER A 28 27.76 -12.44 3.75
CA SER A 28 27.94 -12.28 2.31
C SER A 28 27.03 -11.12 1.91
N PRO A 29 27.53 -10.12 1.18
CA PRO A 29 26.62 -9.14 0.59
C PRO A 29 25.65 -9.98 -0.24
N MET A 30 24.35 -9.96 0.13
CA MET A 30 23.31 -10.59 -0.68
C MET A 30 23.49 -9.97 -2.05
N ALA A 31 24.00 -10.76 -3.00
CA ALA A 31 24.07 -10.36 -4.38
C ALA A 31 22.64 -10.08 -4.78
N LEU A 32 22.35 -8.81 -5.05
CA LEU A 32 21.07 -8.30 -5.56
C LEU A 32 20.96 -8.81 -7.00
N ALA A 33 20.70 -10.11 -7.15
CA ALA A 33 20.76 -10.78 -8.44
C ALA A 33 19.47 -10.52 -9.21
N LYS A 34 19.60 -10.02 -10.42
CA LYS A 34 18.53 -10.00 -11.42
C LYS A 34 17.87 -11.38 -11.53
N SER A 35 16.63 -11.42 -12.03
CA SER A 35 16.01 -12.70 -12.36
C SER A 35 16.83 -13.41 -13.45
N THR A 36 16.99 -14.72 -13.30
CA THR A 36 17.70 -15.54 -14.30
C THR A 36 16.84 -15.72 -15.57
N PRO A 37 17.44 -16.07 -16.72
CA PRO A 37 16.65 -16.38 -17.91
C PRO A 37 15.58 -17.45 -17.68
N GLU A 38 15.87 -18.45 -16.84
CA GLU A 38 14.95 -19.52 -16.48
C GLU A 38 13.77 -19.01 -15.61
N GLU A 39 14.02 -18.05 -14.72
CA GLU A 39 12.97 -17.39 -13.94
C GLU A 39 12.10 -16.51 -14.83
N ILE A 40 12.72 -15.74 -15.73
CA ILE A 40 11.99 -14.87 -16.69
C ILE A 40 11.13 -15.71 -17.63
N ALA A 41 11.61 -16.87 -18.08
CA ALA A 41 10.85 -17.79 -18.94
C ALA A 41 9.57 -18.34 -18.28
N LYS A 42 9.45 -18.23 -16.96
CA LYS A 42 8.21 -18.58 -16.24
C LYS A 42 7.11 -17.52 -16.34
N LEU A 43 7.46 -16.29 -16.72
CA LEU A 43 6.52 -15.18 -16.88
C LEU A 43 5.88 -15.22 -18.28
N GLY A 44 4.59 -15.01 -18.38
CA GLY A 44 3.92 -14.89 -19.67
C GLY A 44 2.42 -14.69 -19.57
N LEU A 45 1.81 -14.37 -20.71
CA LEU A 45 0.36 -14.20 -20.82
C LEU A 45 -0.38 -15.53 -20.85
N GLU A 46 0.22 -16.58 -21.45
CA GLU A 46 -0.39 -17.91 -21.60
C GLU A 46 0.64 -19.03 -21.42
N GLY A 47 0.20 -20.17 -20.94
CA GLY A 47 1.00 -21.40 -20.90
C GLY A 47 2.21 -21.41 -19.96
N THR A 48 2.39 -20.37 -19.14
CA THR A 48 3.51 -20.23 -18.21
C THR A 48 3.08 -20.50 -16.78
N GLU A 49 4.06 -20.80 -15.90
CA GLU A 49 3.84 -21.03 -14.46
C GLU A 49 3.34 -19.77 -13.75
N LEU A 50 3.88 -18.61 -14.15
CA LEU A 50 3.56 -17.31 -13.58
C LEU A 50 2.88 -16.40 -14.61
N THR A 51 2.05 -15.49 -14.11
CA THR A 51 1.54 -14.37 -14.90
C THR A 51 2.66 -13.38 -15.19
N PRO A 52 2.50 -12.40 -16.09
CA PRO A 52 3.51 -11.38 -16.31
C PRO A 52 3.84 -10.53 -15.08
N ALA A 53 2.88 -10.40 -14.15
CA ALA A 53 3.09 -9.75 -12.85
C ALA A 53 3.78 -10.65 -11.82
N GLY A 54 4.09 -11.91 -12.14
CA GLY A 54 4.73 -12.88 -11.23
C GLY A 54 3.79 -13.58 -10.26
N ALA A 55 2.48 -13.43 -10.45
CA ALA A 55 1.50 -14.19 -9.70
C ALA A 55 1.46 -15.65 -10.16
N THR A 56 1.12 -16.55 -9.26
CA THR A 56 0.91 -17.97 -9.60
C THR A 56 -0.30 -18.11 -10.52
N ARG A 57 -0.10 -18.63 -11.73
CA ARG A 57 -1.20 -18.77 -12.71
C ARG A 57 -2.24 -19.78 -12.25
N ALA A 58 -1.81 -20.95 -11.83
CA ALA A 58 -2.71 -22.06 -11.46
C ALA A 58 -3.66 -21.64 -10.34
N GLY A 59 -4.86 -22.21 -10.34
CA GLY A 59 -5.78 -22.16 -9.21
C GLY A 59 -5.21 -22.89 -7.98
N ASN A 60 -5.93 -22.84 -6.86
CA ASN A 60 -5.57 -23.62 -5.69
C ASN A 60 -6.16 -25.03 -5.75
N ALA A 61 -5.66 -25.92 -4.88
CA ALA A 61 -6.06 -27.33 -4.87
C ALA A 61 -7.55 -27.53 -4.53
N GLU A 62 -8.11 -26.64 -3.72
CA GLU A 62 -9.52 -26.66 -3.30
C GLU A 62 -10.48 -26.13 -4.38
N GLY A 63 -9.96 -25.52 -5.46
CA GLY A 63 -10.75 -24.90 -6.52
C GLY A 63 -11.46 -23.61 -6.10
N THR A 64 -11.11 -23.05 -4.95
CA THR A 64 -11.69 -21.81 -4.44
C THR A 64 -11.03 -20.56 -5.01
N ILE A 65 -9.76 -20.65 -5.42
CA ILE A 65 -9.06 -19.65 -6.22
C ILE A 65 -8.92 -20.20 -7.65
N PRO A 66 -9.54 -19.60 -8.67
CA PRO A 66 -9.46 -20.09 -10.05
C PRO A 66 -8.07 -19.85 -10.66
N GLU A 67 -7.78 -20.55 -11.77
CA GLU A 67 -6.66 -20.23 -12.63
C GLU A 67 -6.80 -18.79 -13.16
N TRP A 68 -5.68 -18.06 -13.17
CA TRP A 68 -5.65 -16.72 -13.76
C TRP A 68 -5.73 -16.83 -15.28
N LYS A 69 -6.61 -16.02 -15.86
CA LYS A 69 -6.78 -15.88 -17.30
C LYS A 69 -6.56 -14.42 -17.68
N ASN A 70 -5.98 -14.22 -18.86
CA ASN A 70 -5.83 -12.88 -19.43
C ASN A 70 -7.16 -12.37 -20.02
N GLU A 71 -8.22 -12.43 -19.22
CA GLU A 71 -9.58 -12.05 -19.62
C GLU A 71 -10.02 -10.80 -18.84
N ARG A 72 -10.14 -9.67 -19.54
CA ARG A 72 -10.65 -8.45 -18.95
C ARG A 72 -12.14 -8.57 -18.61
N ILE A 73 -12.55 -7.92 -17.53
CA ILE A 73 -13.97 -7.75 -17.22
C ILE A 73 -14.66 -7.08 -18.40
N GLN A 74 -15.77 -7.68 -18.84
CA GLN A 74 -16.66 -7.06 -19.82
C GLN A 74 -17.54 -6.03 -19.12
N ALA A 75 -17.60 -4.81 -19.65
CA ALA A 75 -18.45 -3.76 -19.11
C ALA A 75 -19.93 -4.22 -19.14
N PRO A 76 -20.65 -4.13 -18.01
CA PRO A 76 -22.09 -4.39 -18.02
C PRO A 76 -22.82 -3.49 -19.02
N SER A 77 -23.93 -3.98 -19.57
CA SER A 77 -24.69 -3.25 -20.61
C SER A 77 -25.31 -1.93 -20.12
N ASP A 78 -25.43 -1.76 -18.83
CA ASP A 78 -25.92 -0.54 -18.17
C ASP A 78 -24.80 0.42 -17.73
N PHE A 79 -23.53 0.08 -17.99
CA PHE A 79 -22.42 1.01 -17.76
C PHE A 79 -22.39 2.12 -18.80
N VAL A 80 -22.18 3.35 -18.31
CA VAL A 80 -22.00 4.54 -19.14
C VAL A 80 -20.63 5.14 -18.82
N ALA A 81 -19.78 5.28 -19.84
CA ALA A 81 -18.44 5.87 -19.68
C ALA A 81 -18.51 7.27 -19.04
N GLY A 82 -17.61 7.54 -18.11
CA GLY A 82 -17.59 8.77 -17.33
C GLY A 82 -18.49 8.75 -16.09
N ASN A 83 -19.25 7.69 -15.86
CA ASN A 83 -19.99 7.46 -14.62
C ASN A 83 -19.28 6.48 -13.69
N PHE A 84 -19.80 6.31 -12.46
CA PHE A 84 -19.36 5.24 -11.57
C PHE A 84 -19.58 3.87 -12.21
N HIS A 85 -18.61 2.97 -12.03
CA HIS A 85 -18.66 1.65 -12.63
C HIS A 85 -19.77 0.79 -12.03
N THR A 86 -20.59 0.23 -12.87
CA THR A 86 -21.60 -0.75 -12.49
C THR A 86 -20.93 -2.05 -12.05
N ASP A 87 -21.43 -2.67 -11.00
CA ASP A 87 -20.92 -3.94 -10.48
C ASP A 87 -21.11 -5.08 -11.51
N PRO A 88 -20.02 -5.61 -12.10
CA PRO A 88 -20.10 -6.72 -13.05
C PRO A 88 -20.41 -8.06 -12.38
N PHE A 89 -20.33 -8.12 -11.04
CA PHE A 89 -20.52 -9.31 -10.23
C PHE A 89 -21.74 -9.21 -9.31
N ARG A 90 -22.69 -8.33 -9.61
CA ARG A 90 -23.88 -8.06 -8.80
C ARG A 90 -24.78 -9.28 -8.54
N ASP A 91 -24.67 -10.30 -9.39
CA ASP A 91 -25.45 -11.55 -9.25
C ASP A 91 -24.73 -12.61 -8.41
N ASP A 92 -23.47 -12.36 -8.01
CA ASP A 92 -22.73 -13.24 -7.13
C ASP A 92 -23.39 -13.31 -5.75
N LYS A 93 -23.44 -14.52 -5.20
CA LYS A 93 -24.03 -14.76 -3.89
C LYS A 93 -22.97 -14.88 -2.81
N VAL A 94 -23.33 -14.53 -1.60
CA VAL A 94 -22.50 -14.77 -0.43
C VAL A 94 -22.35 -16.29 -0.26
N LEU A 95 -21.13 -16.78 -0.33
CA LEU A 95 -20.78 -18.19 -0.14
C LEU A 95 -20.60 -18.53 1.34
N ILE A 96 -19.94 -17.60 2.08
CA ILE A 96 -19.64 -17.76 3.50
C ILE A 96 -19.89 -16.43 4.18
N LYS A 97 -20.59 -16.43 5.30
CA LYS A 97 -20.66 -15.30 6.21
C LYS A 97 -19.79 -15.59 7.44
N ILE A 98 -18.66 -14.91 7.55
CA ILE A 98 -17.75 -15.02 8.69
C ILE A 98 -18.18 -14.00 9.75
N THR A 99 -18.32 -14.45 11.00
CA THR A 99 -18.82 -13.66 12.12
C THR A 99 -17.96 -13.91 13.37
N ALA A 100 -18.19 -13.18 14.43
CA ALA A 100 -17.54 -13.40 15.73
C ALA A 100 -17.73 -14.84 16.29
N GLN A 101 -18.77 -15.54 15.85
CA GLN A 101 -19.06 -16.90 16.32
C GLN A 101 -18.27 -17.98 15.59
N ASN A 102 -17.91 -17.77 14.30
CA ASN A 102 -17.27 -18.80 13.48
C ASN A 102 -15.91 -18.41 12.89
N TYR A 103 -15.38 -17.19 13.14
CA TYR A 103 -14.12 -16.77 12.55
C TYR A 103 -12.93 -17.68 12.91
N ASN A 104 -13.00 -18.40 14.03
CA ASN A 104 -11.95 -19.34 14.41
C ASN A 104 -11.83 -20.53 13.42
N GLU A 105 -12.91 -20.89 12.71
CA GLU A 105 -12.91 -21.93 11.67
C GLU A 105 -12.16 -21.48 10.40
N HIS A 106 -11.93 -20.17 10.28
CA HIS A 106 -11.27 -19.51 9.15
C HIS A 106 -9.97 -18.81 9.55
N ALA A 107 -9.47 -19.04 10.77
CA ALA A 107 -8.39 -18.25 11.38
C ALA A 107 -7.07 -18.30 10.60
N ASP A 108 -6.80 -19.36 9.86
CA ASP A 108 -5.66 -19.55 8.97
C ASP A 108 -5.70 -18.61 7.74
N LYS A 109 -6.90 -18.19 7.33
CA LYS A 109 -7.17 -17.28 6.19
C LYS A 109 -7.48 -15.85 6.61
N LEU A 110 -7.22 -15.50 7.86
CA LEU A 110 -7.43 -14.16 8.42
C LEU A 110 -6.11 -13.54 8.89
N SER A 111 -6.03 -12.21 8.85
CA SER A 111 -4.97 -11.45 9.50
C SER A 111 -5.19 -11.32 11.01
N ASP A 112 -4.19 -10.87 11.74
CA ASP A 112 -4.36 -10.60 13.17
C ASP A 112 -5.32 -9.42 13.41
N GLY A 113 -5.28 -8.41 12.54
CA GLY A 113 -6.22 -7.29 12.59
C GLY A 113 -7.66 -7.73 12.34
N GLN A 114 -7.92 -8.58 11.35
CA GLN A 114 -9.26 -9.14 11.09
C GLN A 114 -9.78 -9.94 12.29
N LYS A 115 -8.92 -10.77 12.90
CA LYS A 115 -9.27 -11.51 14.12
C LYS A 115 -9.57 -10.55 15.29
N ALA A 116 -8.81 -9.45 15.40
CA ALA A 116 -9.06 -8.42 16.40
C ALA A 116 -10.40 -7.70 16.17
N MET A 117 -10.78 -7.44 14.91
CA MET A 117 -12.09 -6.88 14.54
C MET A 117 -13.23 -7.77 15.05
N PHE A 118 -13.20 -9.07 14.80
CA PHE A 118 -14.23 -10.01 15.30
C PHE A 118 -14.30 -10.06 16.83
N LYS A 119 -13.16 -9.94 17.52
CA LYS A 119 -13.11 -9.94 18.98
C LYS A 119 -13.66 -8.64 19.59
N THR A 120 -13.34 -7.51 18.94
CA THR A 120 -13.67 -6.18 19.46
C THR A 120 -15.11 -5.78 19.11
N TYR A 121 -15.57 -6.20 17.94
CA TYR A 121 -16.87 -5.81 17.37
C TYR A 121 -17.69 -7.07 17.04
N PRO A 122 -18.50 -7.61 18.01
CA PRO A 122 -19.23 -8.86 17.81
C PRO A 122 -20.28 -8.84 16.68
N ASP A 123 -20.69 -7.66 16.25
CA ASP A 123 -21.61 -7.41 15.15
C ASP A 123 -20.91 -7.25 13.79
N TRP A 124 -19.57 -7.15 13.79
CA TRP A 124 -18.80 -7.10 12.55
C TRP A 124 -18.77 -8.49 11.89
N TYR A 125 -18.86 -8.50 10.57
CA TYR A 125 -18.86 -9.74 9.78
C TYR A 125 -18.23 -9.51 8.42
N MET A 126 -17.86 -10.60 7.73
CA MET A 126 -17.37 -10.59 6.36
C MET A 126 -18.31 -11.40 5.48
N ASN A 127 -18.83 -10.80 4.41
CA ASN A 127 -19.52 -11.51 3.35
C ASN A 127 -18.49 -11.95 2.31
N VAL A 128 -18.21 -13.24 2.25
CA VAL A 128 -17.24 -13.83 1.32
C VAL A 128 -17.97 -14.30 0.06
N TYR A 129 -17.45 -13.89 -1.08
CA TYR A 129 -17.96 -14.21 -2.41
C TYR A 129 -16.99 -15.10 -3.18
N GLN A 130 -17.41 -15.56 -4.34
CA GLN A 130 -16.55 -16.28 -5.27
C GLN A 130 -15.37 -15.43 -5.69
N THR A 131 -14.17 -16.00 -5.67
CA THR A 131 -12.94 -15.34 -6.12
C THR A 131 -12.99 -15.04 -7.61
N ARG A 132 -12.75 -13.77 -7.94
CA ARG A 132 -12.67 -13.23 -9.28
C ARG A 132 -11.31 -12.59 -9.45
N ARG A 133 -10.38 -13.25 -10.14
CA ARG A 133 -9.04 -12.70 -10.41
C ARG A 133 -9.12 -11.65 -11.52
N SER A 134 -9.75 -10.52 -11.18
CA SER A 134 -10.15 -9.47 -12.12
C SER A 134 -9.04 -8.46 -12.45
N ALA A 135 -7.90 -8.49 -11.76
CA ALA A 135 -6.77 -7.60 -12.01
C ALA A 135 -6.06 -7.98 -13.32
N VAL A 136 -6.61 -7.52 -14.46
CA VAL A 136 -6.07 -7.75 -15.79
C VAL A 136 -5.81 -6.40 -16.47
N TYR A 137 -4.53 -6.14 -16.72
CA TYR A 137 -4.02 -4.83 -17.17
C TYR A 137 -3.84 -4.75 -18.70
N ALA A 138 -3.46 -3.57 -19.17
CA ALA A 138 -3.15 -3.35 -20.58
C ALA A 138 -1.90 -4.14 -21.03
N PRO A 139 -1.84 -4.65 -22.28
CA PRO A 139 -0.73 -5.48 -22.75
C PRO A 139 0.65 -4.85 -22.57
N TYR A 140 0.80 -3.55 -22.83
CA TYR A 140 2.09 -2.86 -22.71
C TYR A 140 2.67 -2.90 -21.27
N LEU A 141 1.80 -2.94 -20.25
CA LEU A 141 2.21 -3.06 -18.84
C LEU A 141 2.79 -4.44 -18.54
N TYR A 142 2.22 -5.48 -19.13
CA TYR A 142 2.72 -6.84 -19.01
C TYR A 142 4.05 -7.04 -19.77
N GLU A 143 4.18 -6.44 -20.95
CA GLU A 143 5.44 -6.42 -21.70
C GLU A 143 6.54 -5.71 -20.89
N ALA A 144 6.20 -4.55 -20.29
CA ALA A 144 7.11 -3.83 -19.42
C ALA A 144 7.52 -4.65 -18.19
N ALA A 145 6.58 -5.36 -17.54
CA ALA A 145 6.86 -6.22 -16.39
C ALA A 145 7.86 -7.33 -16.73
N ILE A 146 7.65 -8.04 -17.85
CA ILE A 146 8.57 -9.11 -18.29
C ILE A 146 9.96 -8.52 -18.60
N LYS A 147 10.04 -7.34 -19.24
CA LYS A 147 11.30 -6.64 -19.50
C LYS A 147 11.98 -6.24 -18.20
N ASN A 148 11.24 -5.67 -17.24
CA ASN A 148 11.74 -5.26 -15.94
C ASN A 148 12.37 -6.42 -15.17
N ALA A 149 11.82 -7.63 -15.25
CA ALA A 149 12.38 -8.81 -14.61
C ALA A 149 13.84 -9.07 -15.00
N GLY A 150 14.23 -8.71 -16.24
CA GLY A 150 15.60 -8.86 -16.75
C GLY A 150 16.47 -7.62 -16.62
N THR A 151 15.86 -6.43 -16.47
CA THR A 151 16.61 -5.16 -16.51
C THR A 151 16.69 -4.43 -15.19
N ALA A 152 15.68 -4.56 -14.32
CA ALA A 152 15.65 -3.87 -13.04
C ALA A 152 16.83 -4.23 -12.17
N GLU A 153 17.41 -3.23 -11.51
CA GLU A 153 18.52 -3.36 -10.60
C GLU A 153 18.21 -2.64 -9.30
N VAL A 154 18.49 -3.28 -8.18
CA VAL A 154 18.40 -2.63 -6.88
C VAL A 154 19.54 -1.63 -6.71
N VAL A 155 19.24 -0.48 -6.14
CA VAL A 155 20.17 0.60 -5.84
C VAL A 155 20.09 0.91 -4.34
N LEU A 156 21.24 1.06 -3.71
CA LEU A 156 21.33 1.56 -2.33
C LEU A 156 21.60 3.06 -2.36
N ALA A 157 20.96 3.80 -1.48
CA ALA A 157 21.22 5.23 -1.34
C ALA A 157 22.69 5.48 -0.98
N PRO A 158 23.32 6.55 -1.51
CA PRO A 158 24.61 7.01 -1.03
C PRO A 158 24.58 7.29 0.49
N GLU A 159 25.75 7.35 1.12
CA GLU A 159 25.95 7.41 2.59
C GLU A 159 25.04 8.38 3.37
N LYS A 160 24.46 9.39 2.73
CA LYS A 160 23.54 10.34 3.36
C LYS A 160 22.10 9.85 3.52
N GLY A 161 21.74 8.78 2.83
CA GLY A 161 20.41 8.14 2.90
C GLY A 161 20.50 6.75 3.50
N GLN A 162 21.09 6.61 4.69
CA GLN A 162 21.37 5.32 5.32
C GLN A 162 20.11 4.43 5.35
N GLY A 163 20.17 3.33 4.59
CA GLY A 163 19.16 2.28 4.59
C GLY A 163 18.04 2.41 3.59
N ILE A 164 17.99 3.45 2.75
CA ILE A 164 17.04 3.50 1.63
C ILE A 164 17.49 2.56 0.53
N VAL A 165 16.57 1.70 0.10
CA VAL A 165 16.72 0.79 -1.03
C VAL A 165 15.78 1.24 -2.13
N GLY A 166 16.32 1.42 -3.32
CA GLY A 166 15.56 1.81 -4.52
C GLY A 166 15.93 0.95 -5.70
N PHE A 167 15.58 1.40 -6.89
CA PHE A 167 15.83 0.67 -8.13
C PHE A 167 16.13 1.62 -9.30
N LYS A 168 16.67 1.04 -10.37
CA LYS A 168 16.84 1.66 -11.70
C LYS A 168 16.53 0.66 -12.80
N ASN A 169 16.44 1.12 -14.04
CA ASN A 169 16.24 0.30 -15.26
C ASN A 169 14.90 -0.48 -15.27
N ALA A 170 13.87 0.04 -14.60
CA ALA A 170 12.52 -0.48 -14.66
C ALA A 170 11.55 0.63 -15.10
N HIS A 171 10.51 0.29 -15.85
CA HIS A 171 9.59 1.24 -16.47
C HIS A 171 8.14 0.76 -16.41
N HIS A 172 7.20 1.67 -16.24
CA HIS A 172 5.75 1.56 -16.43
C HIS A 172 4.99 0.58 -15.53
N ALA A 173 5.60 -0.55 -15.15
CA ALA A 173 4.96 -1.62 -14.39
C ALA A 173 5.88 -2.13 -13.28
N TRP A 174 5.45 -3.15 -12.55
CA TRP A 174 6.18 -3.76 -11.44
C TRP A 174 7.68 -3.88 -11.72
N ALA A 175 8.50 -3.25 -10.87
CA ALA A 175 9.96 -3.26 -11.04
C ALA A 175 10.53 -4.67 -10.88
N PHE A 176 9.98 -5.47 -9.97
CA PHE A 176 10.41 -6.83 -9.68
C PHE A 176 9.22 -7.80 -9.67
N PRO A 177 8.76 -8.28 -10.83
CA PRO A 177 7.63 -9.22 -10.90
C PRO A 177 7.93 -10.54 -10.16
N ILE A 178 9.22 -10.89 -10.00
CA ILE A 178 9.68 -12.03 -9.20
C ILE A 178 10.52 -11.49 -8.03
N PRO A 179 9.89 -10.91 -7.00
CA PRO A 179 10.62 -10.33 -5.88
C PRO A 179 11.35 -11.42 -5.09
N LYS A 180 12.60 -11.16 -4.68
CA LYS A 180 13.46 -12.10 -3.94
C LYS A 180 13.57 -11.74 -2.45
N ASN A 181 13.18 -10.55 -2.08
CA ASN A 181 13.23 -10.03 -0.71
C ASN A 181 12.17 -8.97 -0.46
N GLY A 182 12.08 -8.52 0.81
CA GLY A 182 11.05 -7.55 1.21
C GLY A 182 11.16 -6.19 0.53
N ASN A 183 12.37 -5.72 0.24
CA ASN A 183 12.55 -4.44 -0.45
C ASN A 183 12.11 -4.52 -1.92
N GLU A 184 12.43 -5.59 -2.64
CA GLU A 184 11.96 -5.79 -4.01
C GLU A 184 10.43 -5.91 -4.07
N LEU A 185 9.82 -6.62 -3.12
CA LEU A 185 8.37 -6.72 -3.00
C LEU A 185 7.73 -5.35 -2.77
N LEU A 186 8.31 -4.55 -1.85
CA LEU A 186 7.85 -3.19 -1.58
C LEU A 186 8.03 -2.26 -2.78
N MET A 187 9.14 -2.36 -3.52
CA MET A 187 9.35 -1.59 -4.75
C MET A 187 8.37 -1.97 -5.85
N SER A 188 8.02 -3.26 -5.98
CA SER A 188 6.96 -3.69 -6.92
C SER A 188 5.59 -3.18 -6.51
N GLN A 189 5.29 -3.10 -5.22
CA GLN A 189 4.11 -2.42 -4.72
C GLN A 189 4.11 -0.93 -5.12
N ALA A 190 5.23 -0.24 -4.93
CA ALA A 190 5.35 1.18 -5.26
C ALA A 190 5.25 1.47 -6.77
N THR A 191 5.65 0.51 -7.61
CA THR A 191 5.64 0.61 -9.07
C THR A 191 4.51 -0.18 -9.75
N ARG A 192 3.52 -0.62 -8.96
CA ARG A 192 2.33 -1.24 -9.54
C ARG A 192 1.65 -0.30 -10.54
N PRO A 193 1.07 -0.80 -11.62
CA PRO A 193 0.38 0.05 -12.59
C PRO A 193 -0.77 0.83 -11.96
N LEU A 194 -0.75 2.13 -12.15
CA LEU A 194 -1.80 3.05 -11.76
C LEU A 194 -2.25 3.85 -12.98
N ASN A 195 -3.46 4.38 -12.98
CA ASN A 195 -3.89 5.22 -14.08
C ASN A 195 -3.02 6.48 -14.17
N VAL A 196 -2.63 6.87 -15.37
CA VAL A 196 -1.67 7.97 -15.61
C VAL A 196 -2.17 9.29 -15.03
N TRP A 197 -3.45 9.63 -15.27
CA TRP A 197 -4.08 10.86 -14.84
C TRP A 197 -5.30 10.56 -13.98
N VAL A 198 -5.44 11.27 -12.88
CA VAL A 198 -6.62 11.18 -12.01
C VAL A 198 -7.05 12.58 -11.60
N ASP A 199 -8.30 12.92 -11.86
CA ASP A 199 -9.01 14.05 -11.27
C ASP A 199 -10.19 13.52 -10.45
N SER A 200 -10.17 13.77 -9.16
CA SER A 200 -11.18 13.21 -8.27
C SER A 200 -11.65 14.20 -7.21
N MET A 201 -12.89 14.02 -6.82
CA MET A 201 -13.45 14.61 -5.63
C MET A 201 -13.49 13.56 -4.53
N GLU A 202 -12.73 13.79 -3.48
CA GLU A 202 -12.55 12.83 -2.38
C GLU A 202 -13.17 13.36 -1.08
N GLN A 203 -13.52 12.45 -0.19
CA GLN A 203 -14.01 12.74 1.15
C GLN A 203 -13.16 12.01 2.18
N THR A 204 -12.67 12.73 3.18
CA THR A 204 -11.99 12.15 4.33
C THR A 204 -12.84 12.36 5.58
N LEU A 205 -13.18 11.27 6.25
CA LEU A 205 -14.03 11.26 7.42
C LEU A 205 -13.29 10.69 8.62
N ALA A 206 -13.05 11.52 9.63
CA ALA A 206 -12.59 11.07 10.94
C ALA A 206 -13.83 10.77 11.81
N ILE A 207 -14.08 9.48 12.05
CA ILE A 207 -15.28 8.98 12.70
C ILE A 207 -14.96 8.70 14.17
N THR A 208 -15.81 9.20 15.07
CA THR A 208 -15.67 8.97 16.51
C THR A 208 -16.20 7.60 16.91
N SER A 209 -15.87 7.14 18.11
CA SER A 209 -16.41 5.90 18.71
C SER A 209 -17.95 5.90 18.89
N THR A 210 -18.60 7.04 18.69
CA THR A 210 -20.07 7.20 18.73
C THR A 210 -20.68 7.39 17.35
N GLY A 211 -19.96 7.09 16.29
CA GLY A 211 -20.41 7.18 14.90
C GLY A 211 -20.53 8.59 14.31
N LYS A 212 -20.21 9.64 15.09
CA LYS A 212 -20.21 11.03 14.59
C LYS A 212 -18.97 11.30 13.75
N TYR A 213 -19.15 12.06 12.67
CA TYR A 213 -18.04 12.42 11.78
C TYR A 213 -18.19 13.82 11.19
N THR A 214 -17.07 14.33 10.70
CA THR A 214 -17.02 15.55 9.88
C THR A 214 -16.45 15.18 8.53
N ILE A 215 -17.10 15.60 7.45
CA ILE A 215 -16.62 15.38 6.10
C ILE A 215 -15.64 16.49 5.73
N ASN A 216 -14.39 16.11 5.42
CA ASN A 216 -13.47 16.96 4.71
C ASN A 216 -13.58 16.66 3.22
N GLN A 217 -14.01 17.63 2.43
CA GLN A 217 -14.13 17.51 0.98
C GLN A 217 -12.85 17.97 0.32
N LEU A 218 -12.35 17.19 -0.61
CA LEU A 218 -11.09 17.44 -1.30
C LEU A 218 -11.28 17.37 -2.81
N SER A 219 -10.56 18.23 -3.53
CA SER A 219 -10.29 18.06 -4.96
C SER A 219 -8.84 17.59 -5.11
N VAL A 220 -8.62 16.51 -5.86
CA VAL A 220 -7.32 15.87 -5.99
C VAL A 220 -6.99 15.66 -7.46
N GLN A 221 -5.85 16.17 -7.91
CA GLN A 221 -5.28 15.95 -9.23
C GLN A 221 -3.96 15.21 -9.10
N GLN A 222 -3.80 14.14 -9.89
CA GLN A 222 -2.62 13.30 -9.86
C GLN A 222 -2.10 13.03 -11.27
N HIS A 223 -0.78 12.96 -11.40
CA HIS A 223 -0.10 12.45 -12.57
C HIS A 223 0.91 11.38 -12.14
N TYR A 224 0.58 10.12 -12.43
CA TYR A 224 1.45 8.97 -12.18
C TYR A 224 2.41 8.79 -13.36
N LYS A 225 3.49 9.55 -13.34
CA LYS A 225 4.47 9.62 -14.43
C LYS A 225 5.12 8.26 -14.73
N TYR A 226 5.30 7.43 -13.71
CA TYR A 226 5.90 6.11 -13.89
C TYR A 226 5.04 5.17 -14.76
N SER A 227 3.73 5.29 -14.71
CA SER A 227 2.80 4.50 -15.54
C SER A 227 2.51 5.12 -16.91
N ASP A 228 3.04 6.32 -17.18
CA ASP A 228 2.78 7.07 -18.41
C ASP A 228 3.58 6.48 -19.59
N PRO A 229 2.93 5.88 -20.61
CA PRO A 229 3.62 5.28 -21.75
C PRO A 229 4.38 6.31 -22.59
N ASP A 230 4.05 7.60 -22.50
CA ASP A 230 4.74 8.67 -23.23
C ASP A 230 6.09 9.05 -22.59
N ILE A 231 6.42 8.52 -21.40
CA ILE A 231 7.67 8.76 -20.70
C ILE A 231 8.55 7.50 -20.75
N GLU A 232 9.57 7.51 -21.60
CA GLU A 232 10.38 6.31 -21.86
C GLU A 232 11.52 6.08 -20.85
N ASN A 233 12.03 7.14 -20.20
CA ASN A 233 13.22 7.05 -19.37
C ASN A 233 12.96 7.50 -17.94
N PHE A 234 13.16 6.58 -17.01
CA PHE A 234 13.13 6.83 -15.57
C PHE A 234 14.49 6.59 -14.96
N ASP A 235 15.04 7.61 -14.34
CA ASP A 235 16.19 7.50 -13.44
C ASP A 235 15.75 7.73 -11.98
N PRO A 236 16.64 7.52 -11.00
CA PRO A 236 16.29 7.72 -9.57
C PRO A 236 15.80 9.12 -9.20
N GLU A 237 16.12 10.14 -10.01
CA GLU A 237 15.67 11.51 -9.78
C GLU A 237 14.32 11.84 -10.43
N THR A 238 13.82 10.98 -11.31
CA THR A 238 12.53 11.20 -11.99
C THR A 238 11.39 11.17 -10.98
N ASP A 239 10.49 12.13 -11.07
CA ASP A 239 9.27 12.12 -10.27
C ASP A 239 8.36 10.95 -10.73
N HIS A 240 7.97 10.10 -9.77
CA HIS A 240 6.99 9.04 -9.98
C HIS A 240 5.57 9.57 -10.00
N LEU A 241 5.28 10.48 -9.05
CA LEU A 241 3.94 11.03 -8.82
C LEU A 241 4.02 12.54 -8.63
N HIS A 242 3.17 13.27 -9.36
CA HIS A 242 2.75 14.61 -9.00
C HIS A 242 1.35 14.55 -8.37
N TYR A 243 1.21 15.09 -7.17
CA TYR A 243 -0.02 15.10 -6.38
C TYR A 243 -0.38 16.53 -5.99
N TYR A 244 -1.60 16.97 -6.32
CA TYR A 244 -2.12 18.29 -5.99
C TYR A 244 -3.48 18.13 -5.33
N GLN A 245 -3.62 18.59 -4.09
CA GLN A 245 -4.84 18.46 -3.29
C GLN A 245 -5.28 19.84 -2.81
N THR A 246 -6.58 20.12 -2.94
CA THR A 246 -7.23 21.30 -2.39
C THR A 246 -8.35 20.90 -1.44
N LEU A 247 -8.34 21.42 -0.21
CA LEU A 247 -9.47 21.24 0.71
C LEU A 247 -10.57 22.24 0.34
N LEU A 248 -11.80 21.74 0.16
CA LEU A 248 -12.97 22.50 -0.24
C LEU A 248 -13.93 22.72 0.93
N ALA A 249 -14.00 21.79 1.87
CA ALA A 249 -14.83 21.86 3.07
C ALA A 249 -14.16 21.15 4.24
N PRO A 250 -14.52 21.44 5.49
CA PRO A 250 -15.39 22.54 5.95
C PRO A 250 -14.73 23.92 5.81
N ALA A 251 -15.53 24.99 5.93
CA ALA A 251 -15.07 26.37 5.68
C ALA A 251 -13.79 26.78 6.42
N LYS A 252 -13.55 26.24 7.64
CA LYS A 252 -12.34 26.55 8.44
C LYS A 252 -11.01 26.10 7.79
N VAL A 253 -11.05 25.13 6.88
CA VAL A 253 -9.87 24.58 6.19
C VAL A 253 -9.94 24.77 4.67
N ALA A 254 -11.06 25.25 4.15
CA ALA A 254 -11.25 25.46 2.71
C ALA A 254 -10.15 26.36 2.13
N GLY A 255 -9.68 26.02 0.93
CA GLY A 255 -8.59 26.72 0.23
C GLY A 255 -7.18 26.34 0.70
N GLN A 256 -7.02 25.45 1.69
CA GLN A 256 -5.71 24.86 1.94
C GLN A 256 -5.31 23.94 0.78
N VAL A 257 -4.05 24.03 0.38
CA VAL A 257 -3.51 23.23 -0.73
C VAL A 257 -2.26 22.50 -0.28
N VAL A 258 -2.14 21.24 -0.70
CA VAL A 258 -0.92 20.45 -0.61
C VAL A 258 -0.49 20.07 -2.02
N LEU A 259 0.76 20.31 -2.33
CA LEU A 259 1.45 19.79 -3.51
C LEU A 259 2.53 18.83 -3.04
N ALA A 260 2.56 17.62 -3.57
CA ALA A 260 3.66 16.68 -3.37
C ALA A 260 4.20 16.18 -4.71
N LYS A 261 5.50 15.95 -4.73
CA LYS A 261 6.21 15.31 -5.84
C LYS A 261 7.07 14.20 -5.27
N ASP A 262 6.75 12.97 -5.62
CA ASP A 262 7.48 11.79 -5.19
C ASP A 262 8.43 11.32 -6.28
N PRO A 263 9.69 11.00 -5.95
CA PRO A 263 10.59 10.38 -6.91
C PRO A 263 10.19 8.92 -7.17
N VAL A 264 10.66 8.36 -8.28
CA VAL A 264 10.54 6.92 -8.55
C VAL A 264 11.27 6.11 -7.47
N SER A 265 12.42 6.61 -7.05
CA SER A 265 13.24 6.01 -5.99
C SER A 265 13.69 7.10 -5.02
N PHE A 266 13.60 6.83 -3.73
CA PHE A 266 14.02 7.78 -2.70
C PHE A 266 15.55 7.79 -2.46
N THR A 267 16.35 7.12 -3.29
CA THR A 267 17.80 6.99 -3.09
C THR A 267 18.56 8.29 -3.29
N GLU A 268 18.19 9.08 -4.28
CA GLU A 268 18.86 10.34 -4.63
C GLU A 268 18.07 11.58 -4.20
N LYS A 269 16.76 11.47 -4.18
CA LYS A 269 15.84 12.57 -3.96
C LYS A 269 14.70 12.18 -3.04
N PHE A 270 14.35 13.04 -2.11
CA PHE A 270 13.19 12.88 -1.24
C PHE A 270 11.95 13.55 -1.80
N ARG A 271 10.78 13.22 -1.21
CA ARG A 271 9.51 13.89 -1.50
C ARG A 271 9.67 15.41 -1.44
N GLY A 272 9.36 16.09 -2.52
CA GLY A 272 9.16 17.52 -2.54
C GLY A 272 7.73 17.85 -2.13
N ALA A 273 7.52 18.53 -1.00
CA ALA A 273 6.18 18.92 -0.57
C ALA A 273 6.08 20.40 -0.26
N TRP A 274 4.92 20.99 -0.60
CA TRP A 274 4.58 22.39 -0.34
C TRP A 274 3.14 22.47 0.15
N ALA A 275 2.91 23.36 1.10
CA ALA A 275 1.58 23.62 1.63
C ALA A 275 1.25 25.12 1.52
N TYR A 276 -0.01 25.42 1.21
CA TYR A 276 -0.59 26.75 1.23
C TYR A 276 -1.70 26.83 2.25
N SER A 277 -1.72 27.91 3.02
CA SER A 277 -2.81 28.22 3.94
C SER A 277 -3.40 29.60 3.59
N PRO A 278 -4.73 29.69 3.36
CA PRO A 278 -5.40 30.96 3.04
C PRO A 278 -5.20 32.03 4.12
N GLY A 279 -5.21 31.63 5.40
CA GLY A 279 -5.00 32.56 6.52
C GLY A 279 -3.62 33.24 6.54
N GLN A 280 -2.60 32.53 6.05
CA GLN A 280 -1.23 33.07 5.95
C GLN A 280 -0.91 33.64 4.57
N ARG A 281 -1.69 33.32 3.55
CA ARG A 281 -1.49 33.68 2.13
C ARG A 281 -0.07 33.38 1.62
N ARG A 282 0.53 32.29 2.13
CA ARG A 282 1.91 31.90 1.81
C ARG A 282 1.99 30.43 1.47
N VAL A 283 2.79 30.13 0.45
CA VAL A 283 3.26 28.79 0.16
C VAL A 283 4.53 28.54 0.98
N LYS A 284 4.55 27.44 1.72
CA LYS A 284 5.72 27.00 2.50
C LYS A 284 6.14 25.62 2.02
N ARG A 285 7.43 25.35 2.00
CA ARG A 285 7.94 24.00 1.89
C ARG A 285 7.52 23.21 3.13
N ALA A 286 7.08 21.97 2.93
CA ALA A 286 6.53 21.12 3.98
C ALA A 286 7.28 19.76 4.03
N PRO A 287 8.58 19.74 4.37
CA PRO A 287 9.40 18.54 4.36
C PRO A 287 8.94 17.49 5.37
N GLN A 288 8.09 17.87 6.32
CA GLN A 288 7.47 16.98 7.30
C GLN A 288 6.33 16.11 6.71
N ILE A 289 5.85 16.36 5.49
CA ILE A 289 4.83 15.53 4.84
C ILE A 289 5.51 14.24 4.34
N VAL A 290 5.94 13.42 5.30
CA VAL A 290 6.63 12.13 5.06
C VAL A 290 6.56 11.30 6.35
N TYR A 291 6.71 9.99 6.26
CA TYR A 291 6.68 9.06 7.38
C TYR A 291 5.38 9.13 8.22
N ASP A 292 5.57 9.16 9.55
CA ASP A 292 4.53 9.14 10.57
C ASP A 292 3.90 10.49 10.91
N ASN A 293 4.21 11.54 10.14
CA ASN A 293 3.44 12.78 10.30
C ASN A 293 1.96 12.56 9.98
N PRO A 294 1.06 13.21 10.72
CA PRO A 294 -0.38 13.03 10.48
C PRO A 294 -0.78 13.34 9.02
N LEU A 295 -1.54 12.45 8.43
CA LEU A 295 -2.15 12.67 7.12
C LEU A 295 -3.12 13.86 7.20
N THR A 296 -3.12 14.71 6.18
CA THR A 296 -4.02 15.87 6.11
C THR A 296 -5.49 15.43 6.25
N ALA A 297 -6.25 16.10 7.11
CA ALA A 297 -7.66 15.86 7.38
C ALA A 297 -7.99 14.52 8.05
N SER A 298 -7.01 13.76 8.53
CA SER A 298 -7.22 12.46 9.20
C SER A 298 -7.52 12.55 10.69
N ASP A 299 -7.41 13.73 11.30
CA ASP A 299 -7.51 13.90 12.77
C ASP A 299 -6.55 12.97 13.56
N GLY A 300 -5.35 12.73 13.01
CA GLY A 300 -4.33 11.87 13.60
C GLY A 300 -4.59 10.37 13.51
N LEU A 301 -5.65 9.95 12.80
CA LEU A 301 -5.97 8.52 12.62
C LEU A 301 -5.10 7.82 11.60
N ALA A 302 -4.42 8.56 10.71
CA ALA A 302 -3.50 8.02 9.74
C ALA A 302 -2.20 8.81 9.68
N THR A 303 -1.11 8.14 9.29
CA THR A 303 0.18 8.74 8.97
C THR A 303 0.30 9.05 7.48
N THR A 304 1.18 9.96 7.10
CA THR A 304 1.38 10.36 5.70
C THR A 304 1.82 9.18 4.82
N ASP A 305 2.62 8.29 5.36
CA ASP A 305 3.13 7.11 4.63
C ASP A 305 2.12 5.94 4.56
N GLN A 306 0.92 6.12 5.12
CA GLN A 306 -0.09 5.07 5.23
C GLN A 306 -1.12 5.11 4.10
N LYS A 307 -1.22 6.22 3.35
CA LYS A 307 -2.16 6.33 2.23
C LYS A 307 -1.90 5.21 1.21
N TRP A 308 -2.94 4.48 0.80
CA TRP A 308 -2.89 3.30 -0.07
C TRP A 308 -1.99 2.18 0.46
N GLY A 309 -2.09 1.92 1.75
CA GLY A 309 -1.34 0.89 2.45
C GLY A 309 0.07 1.32 2.84
N PHE A 310 0.91 1.72 1.90
CA PHE A 310 2.24 2.29 2.13
C PHE A 310 2.67 3.22 1.00
N ASN A 311 3.18 4.39 1.40
CA ASN A 311 3.63 5.43 0.48
C ASN A 311 4.74 6.27 1.11
N GLY A 312 5.99 5.92 0.88
CA GLY A 312 7.11 6.69 1.41
C GLY A 312 8.45 5.96 1.34
N PRO A 313 9.51 6.58 1.89
CA PRO A 313 10.82 5.96 2.00
C PRO A 313 10.78 4.70 2.88
N ASN A 314 11.60 3.73 2.55
CA ASN A 314 11.63 2.42 3.20
C ASN A 314 12.74 2.26 4.25
N ASP A 315 13.43 3.33 4.60
CA ASP A 315 14.64 3.33 5.44
C ASP A 315 14.40 3.06 6.91
N ARG A 316 13.19 3.36 7.44
CA ARG A 316 12.90 3.21 8.89
C ARG A 316 12.60 1.79 9.33
N PHE A 317 12.28 0.90 8.41
CA PHE A 317 11.90 -0.48 8.70
C PHE A 317 12.84 -1.48 8.05
N ASP A 318 13.05 -2.60 8.70
CA ASP A 318 13.57 -3.81 8.10
C ASP A 318 12.42 -4.58 7.44
N TRP A 319 12.48 -4.72 6.13
CA TRP A 319 11.43 -5.32 5.32
C TRP A 319 11.72 -6.78 5.03
N LYS A 320 10.83 -7.65 5.47
CA LYS A 320 10.93 -9.10 5.28
C LYS A 320 9.75 -9.61 4.45
N MET A 321 10.04 -10.22 3.32
CA MET A 321 9.07 -11.03 2.59
C MET A 321 8.91 -12.37 3.33
N VAL A 322 7.75 -12.58 3.95
CA VAL A 322 7.46 -13.80 4.73
C VAL A 322 7.10 -14.96 3.80
N GLY A 323 6.42 -14.65 2.69
CA GLY A 323 5.98 -15.64 1.70
C GLY A 323 4.58 -15.30 1.18
N LYS A 324 3.91 -16.29 0.61
CA LYS A 324 2.50 -16.18 0.18
C LYS A 324 1.59 -16.94 1.13
N LYS A 325 0.36 -16.48 1.27
CA LYS A 325 -0.73 -17.23 1.93
C LYS A 325 -2.06 -16.96 1.21
N GLU A 326 -3.02 -17.85 1.39
CA GLU A 326 -4.41 -17.60 1.00
C GLU A 326 -5.13 -16.86 2.12
N MET A 327 -5.82 -15.79 1.78
CA MET A 327 -6.45 -14.92 2.77
C MET A 327 -7.71 -14.27 2.20
N TYR A 328 -8.72 -14.08 3.05
CA TYR A 328 -9.89 -13.27 2.70
C TYR A 328 -9.50 -11.79 2.74
N VAL A 329 -9.62 -11.15 1.59
CA VAL A 329 -9.28 -9.72 1.40
C VAL A 329 -10.44 -8.98 0.75
N PRO A 330 -10.58 -7.67 0.97
CA PRO A 330 -11.48 -6.84 0.18
C PRO A 330 -11.10 -6.94 -1.30
N TYR A 331 -12.09 -7.16 -2.18
CA TYR A 331 -11.83 -7.25 -3.62
C TYR A 331 -13.09 -6.97 -4.41
N ASN A 332 -12.98 -6.36 -5.60
CA ASN A 332 -14.12 -6.06 -6.47
C ASN A 332 -15.23 -5.28 -5.74
N ALA A 333 -14.85 -4.25 -4.99
CA ALA A 333 -15.71 -3.52 -4.08
C ALA A 333 -16.67 -2.53 -4.79
N TYR A 334 -17.30 -2.96 -5.87
CA TYR A 334 -18.16 -2.10 -6.70
C TYR A 334 -19.37 -1.52 -5.95
N LYS A 335 -19.86 -2.19 -4.92
CA LYS A 335 -20.92 -1.62 -4.06
C LYS A 335 -20.46 -0.36 -3.34
N LEU A 336 -19.19 -0.30 -2.91
CA LEU A 336 -18.59 0.92 -2.35
C LEU A 336 -18.28 1.98 -3.40
N HIS A 337 -18.15 1.58 -4.65
CA HIS A 337 -17.96 2.49 -5.78
C HIS A 337 -19.30 3.07 -6.30
N ALA A 338 -20.43 2.48 -5.94
CA ALA A 338 -21.76 2.88 -6.40
C ALA A 338 -22.18 4.27 -5.87
N THR A 339 -23.08 4.92 -6.61
CA THR A 339 -23.58 6.28 -6.28
C THR A 339 -24.31 6.36 -4.93
N ASN A 340 -24.91 5.26 -4.48
CA ASN A 340 -25.59 5.18 -3.19
C ASN A 340 -24.67 4.86 -2.01
N ALA A 341 -23.37 4.70 -2.24
CA ALA A 341 -22.38 4.45 -1.18
C ALA A 341 -21.87 5.75 -0.54
N GLY A 342 -22.76 6.69 -0.27
CA GLY A 342 -22.45 7.89 0.51
C GLY A 342 -22.21 7.59 2.00
N PRO A 343 -21.55 8.48 2.74
CA PRO A 343 -21.24 8.28 4.16
C PRO A 343 -22.45 7.88 5.01
N GLU A 344 -23.61 8.45 4.72
CA GLU A 344 -24.87 8.19 5.41
C GLU A 344 -25.37 6.75 5.27
N ASN A 345 -24.94 6.03 4.23
CA ASN A 345 -25.35 4.65 3.96
C ASN A 345 -24.29 3.63 4.38
N ILE A 346 -22.99 4.02 4.24
CA ILE A 346 -21.88 3.08 4.48
C ILE A 346 -21.29 3.15 5.89
N ILE A 347 -21.58 4.23 6.65
CA ILE A 347 -21.13 4.34 8.04
C ILE A 347 -22.29 3.95 8.96
N THR A 348 -22.09 2.90 9.75
CA THR A 348 -23.09 2.48 10.74
C THR A 348 -23.21 3.50 11.89
N THR A 349 -24.27 3.39 12.67
CA THR A 349 -24.48 4.23 13.87
C THR A 349 -23.37 4.06 14.90
N GLU A 350 -22.70 2.90 14.90
CA GLU A 350 -21.56 2.56 15.78
C GLU A 350 -20.22 3.06 15.21
N GLY A 351 -20.24 3.75 14.06
CA GLY A 351 -19.05 4.34 13.45
C GLY A 351 -18.14 3.35 12.73
N ARG A 352 -18.69 2.32 12.12
CA ARG A 352 -17.98 1.30 11.33
C ARG A 352 -18.50 1.20 9.91
N LEU A 353 -17.73 0.54 9.03
CA LEU A 353 -18.20 0.20 7.70
C LEU A 353 -19.41 -0.74 7.79
N ASN A 354 -20.48 -0.38 7.09
CA ASN A 354 -21.60 -1.28 6.86
C ASN A 354 -21.19 -2.40 5.91
N GLN A 355 -21.07 -3.62 6.44
CA GLN A 355 -20.54 -4.78 5.74
C GLN A 355 -21.40 -5.26 4.55
N GLU A 356 -22.62 -4.74 4.38
CA GLU A 356 -23.44 -4.99 3.18
C GLU A 356 -22.86 -4.32 1.92
N PHE A 357 -22.01 -3.30 2.10
CA PHE A 357 -21.26 -2.65 1.01
C PHE A 357 -19.91 -3.29 0.75
N ALA A 358 -19.38 -4.07 1.70
CA ALA A 358 -18.10 -4.76 1.54
C ALA A 358 -18.26 -6.05 0.73
N ARG A 359 -17.18 -6.41 0.02
CA ARG A 359 -17.03 -7.69 -0.67
C ARG A 359 -15.66 -8.25 -0.32
N TYR A 360 -15.63 -9.48 0.16
CA TYR A 360 -14.39 -10.20 0.44
C TYR A 360 -14.29 -11.42 -0.46
N GLU A 361 -13.07 -11.71 -0.92
CA GLU A 361 -12.77 -12.87 -1.74
C GLU A 361 -11.52 -13.57 -1.20
N LEU A 362 -11.37 -14.87 -1.45
CA LEU A 362 -10.17 -15.60 -1.10
C LEU A 362 -9.11 -15.40 -2.16
N HIS A 363 -8.02 -14.72 -1.84
CA HIS A 363 -6.89 -14.49 -2.74
C HIS A 363 -5.58 -15.02 -2.18
N ARG A 364 -4.61 -15.33 -3.05
CA ARG A 364 -3.23 -15.48 -2.63
C ARG A 364 -2.62 -14.10 -2.47
N VAL A 365 -2.04 -13.86 -1.31
CA VAL A 365 -1.39 -12.59 -0.99
C VAL A 365 0.07 -12.81 -0.62
N TRP A 366 0.92 -11.89 -1.02
CA TRP A 366 2.24 -11.73 -0.44
C TRP A 366 2.11 -11.18 0.98
N VAL A 367 2.89 -11.72 1.90
CA VAL A 367 2.99 -11.22 3.27
C VAL A 367 4.32 -10.49 3.41
N LEU A 368 4.25 -9.18 3.61
CA LEU A 368 5.39 -8.28 3.81
C LEU A 368 5.37 -7.75 5.25
N GLU A 369 6.41 -8.04 6.01
CA GLU A 369 6.57 -7.56 7.37
C GLU A 369 7.63 -6.46 7.42
N GLY A 370 7.27 -5.31 8.00
CA GLY A 370 8.17 -4.21 8.33
C GLY A 370 8.34 -4.10 9.84
N THR A 371 9.56 -4.31 10.33
CA THR A 371 9.93 -4.11 11.74
C THR A 371 10.73 -2.83 11.87
N LEU A 372 10.37 -1.96 12.80
CA LEU A 372 11.05 -0.69 13.03
C LEU A 372 12.51 -0.94 13.41
N LYS A 373 13.43 -0.31 12.66
CA LYS A 373 14.87 -0.41 12.91
C LYS A 373 15.27 0.25 14.22
N GLU A 374 16.23 -0.34 14.89
CA GLU A 374 16.86 0.29 16.06
C GLU A 374 17.46 1.67 15.70
N GLY A 375 17.26 2.64 16.56
CA GLY A 375 17.72 4.03 16.35
C GLY A 375 16.84 4.86 15.43
N THR A 376 15.78 4.30 14.84
CA THR A 376 14.77 5.05 14.09
C THR A 376 13.50 5.29 14.92
N SER A 377 12.63 6.16 14.44
CA SER A 377 11.36 6.47 15.11
C SER A 377 10.20 6.39 14.13
N HIS A 378 9.13 5.77 14.56
CA HIS A 378 7.84 5.73 13.88
C HIS A 378 6.72 5.43 14.88
N ASP A 379 5.48 5.80 14.54
CA ASP A 379 4.31 5.47 15.35
C ASP A 379 4.13 3.96 15.50
N TYR A 380 4.34 3.21 14.40
CA TYR A 380 4.25 1.75 14.40
C TYR A 380 5.60 1.11 14.72
N ALA A 381 5.62 0.16 15.65
CA ALA A 381 6.79 -0.69 15.90
C ALA A 381 6.93 -1.81 14.85
N ARG A 382 5.79 -2.29 14.33
CA ARG A 382 5.72 -3.33 13.30
C ARG A 382 4.48 -3.11 12.44
N ARG A 383 4.61 -3.42 11.15
CA ARG A 383 3.50 -3.48 10.18
C ARG A 383 3.55 -4.80 9.43
N VAL A 384 2.42 -5.44 9.24
CA VAL A 384 2.28 -6.59 8.35
C VAL A 384 1.31 -6.22 7.25
N MET A 385 1.77 -6.27 6.03
CA MET A 385 1.03 -5.89 4.84
C MET A 385 0.72 -7.13 4.01
N TYR A 386 -0.51 -7.22 3.51
CA TYR A 386 -0.99 -8.32 2.71
C TYR A 386 -1.30 -7.78 1.31
N LEU A 387 -0.42 -8.11 0.36
CA LEU A 387 -0.49 -7.61 -1.00
C LEU A 387 -1.09 -8.69 -1.91
N ASP A 388 -2.09 -8.32 -2.69
CA ASP A 388 -2.63 -9.21 -3.72
C ASP A 388 -1.54 -9.63 -4.72
N GLU A 389 -1.45 -10.93 -5.05
CA GLU A 389 -0.39 -11.42 -5.93
C GLU A 389 -0.55 -10.98 -7.39
N ASP A 390 -1.77 -10.68 -7.84
CA ASP A 390 -2.06 -10.29 -9.22
C ASP A 390 -1.78 -8.81 -9.49
N SER A 391 -1.97 -7.95 -8.50
CA SER A 391 -1.93 -6.50 -8.65
C SER A 391 -0.84 -5.79 -7.84
N TYR A 392 -0.34 -6.42 -6.78
CA TYR A 392 0.53 -5.81 -5.75
C TYR A 392 -0.13 -4.65 -4.96
N PHE A 393 -1.44 -4.49 -5.04
CA PHE A 393 -2.13 -3.62 -4.11
C PHE A 393 -2.09 -4.18 -2.70
N ILE A 394 -1.90 -3.31 -1.71
CA ILE A 394 -1.96 -3.68 -0.31
C ILE A 394 -3.43 -3.69 0.09
N MET A 395 -4.00 -4.89 0.25
CA MET A 395 -5.42 -5.07 0.54
C MET A 395 -5.75 -4.91 2.02
N VAL A 396 -4.81 -5.31 2.88
CA VAL A 396 -4.97 -5.30 4.34
C VAL A 396 -3.63 -4.97 4.99
N VAL A 397 -3.69 -4.22 6.09
CA VAL A 397 -2.50 -3.98 6.93
C VAL A 397 -2.84 -4.10 8.42
N ASP A 398 -1.97 -4.81 9.13
CA ASP A 398 -1.95 -4.89 10.58
C ASP A 398 -0.83 -4.00 11.13
N GLY A 399 -1.19 -2.96 11.88
CA GLY A 399 -0.27 -2.04 12.54
C GLY A 399 -0.18 -2.33 14.03
N TYR A 400 1.05 -2.50 14.53
CA TYR A 400 1.33 -2.87 15.92
C TYR A 400 2.02 -1.73 16.65
N ASP A 401 1.63 -1.56 17.92
CA ASP A 401 2.28 -0.62 18.83
C ASP A 401 3.62 -1.19 19.36
N ARG A 402 4.31 -0.43 20.22
CA ARG A 402 5.60 -0.84 20.82
C ARG A 402 5.49 -1.98 21.84
N ARG A 403 4.28 -2.32 22.31
CA ARG A 403 4.02 -3.46 23.18
C ARG A 403 3.78 -4.75 22.40
N GLY A 404 3.64 -4.63 21.08
CA GLY A 404 3.33 -5.73 20.17
C GLY A 404 1.83 -6.00 20.02
N ASP A 405 0.99 -5.13 20.55
CA ASP A 405 -0.46 -5.24 20.42
C ASP A 405 -0.93 -4.63 19.12
N ILE A 406 -2.01 -5.20 18.52
CA ILE A 406 -2.69 -4.60 17.37
C ILE A 406 -3.23 -3.23 17.84
N TRP A 407 -2.73 -2.20 17.20
CA TRP A 407 -3.20 -0.83 17.41
C TRP A 407 -4.12 -0.38 16.31
N ARG A 408 -3.70 -0.52 15.05
CA ARG A 408 -4.48 -0.11 13.90
C ARG A 408 -4.61 -1.24 12.89
N TYR A 409 -5.77 -1.32 12.30
CA TYR A 409 -6.12 -2.23 11.22
C TYR A 409 -6.72 -1.43 10.09
N TRP A 410 -6.32 -1.70 8.84
CA TRP A 410 -6.97 -1.05 7.70
C TRP A 410 -7.12 -1.96 6.49
N GLU A 411 -8.13 -1.64 5.70
CA GLU A 411 -8.54 -2.33 4.50
C GLU A 411 -8.59 -1.36 3.34
N ASP A 412 -8.02 -1.75 2.20
CA ASP A 412 -8.16 -1.11 0.91
C ASP A 412 -9.19 -1.88 0.10
N HIS A 413 -10.27 -1.21 -0.29
CA HIS A 413 -11.37 -1.79 -1.05
C HIS A 413 -11.26 -1.35 -2.51
N ASP A 414 -10.64 -2.21 -3.33
CA ASP A 414 -10.30 -1.89 -4.70
C ASP A 414 -11.33 -2.39 -5.72
N VAL A 415 -11.35 -1.72 -6.86
CA VAL A 415 -12.09 -2.13 -8.06
C VAL A 415 -11.21 -2.06 -9.29
N MET A 416 -11.51 -2.92 -10.28
CA MET A 416 -10.95 -2.80 -11.61
C MET A 416 -11.78 -1.82 -12.42
N TYR A 417 -11.20 -0.72 -12.86
CA TYR A 417 -11.80 0.19 -13.82
C TYR A 417 -11.70 -0.45 -15.20
N TYR A 418 -12.68 -1.29 -15.51
CA TYR A 418 -12.63 -2.25 -16.60
C TYR A 418 -12.60 -1.63 -17.99
N ASP A 419 -13.10 -0.41 -18.17
CA ASP A 419 -13.07 0.34 -19.42
C ASP A 419 -11.67 0.88 -19.76
N ILE A 420 -10.89 1.26 -18.74
CA ILE A 420 -9.54 1.79 -18.90
C ILE A 420 -8.43 0.78 -18.56
N GLY A 421 -8.76 -0.30 -17.83
CA GLY A 421 -7.84 -1.41 -17.53
C GLY A 421 -6.83 -1.14 -16.42
N PHE A 422 -7.23 -0.42 -15.37
CA PHE A 422 -6.43 -0.17 -14.17
C PHE A 422 -7.24 -0.49 -12.91
N MET A 423 -6.55 -1.00 -11.89
CA MET A 423 -7.09 -1.18 -10.55
C MET A 423 -6.84 0.08 -9.72
N ALA A 424 -7.82 0.46 -8.92
CA ALA A 424 -7.68 1.57 -7.98
C ALA A 424 -8.68 1.44 -6.82
N PRO A 425 -8.40 2.08 -5.66
CA PRO A 425 -9.30 2.08 -4.52
C PRO A 425 -10.68 2.69 -4.83
N ALA A 426 -11.74 2.03 -4.36
CA ALA A 426 -13.08 2.60 -4.26
C ALA A 426 -13.28 3.28 -2.90
N ALA A 427 -12.64 2.74 -1.85
CA ALA A 427 -12.65 3.27 -0.50
C ALA A 427 -11.51 2.67 0.33
N GLU A 428 -11.04 3.39 1.34
CA GLU A 428 -10.09 2.91 2.34
C GLU A 428 -10.65 3.13 3.73
N PHE A 429 -10.58 2.11 4.62
CA PHE A 429 -11.05 2.19 6.00
C PHE A 429 -9.93 1.83 6.96
N GLN A 430 -9.65 2.70 7.90
CA GLN A 430 -8.59 2.53 8.89
C GLN A 430 -9.17 2.60 10.29
N TYR A 431 -9.04 1.52 11.05
CA TYR A 431 -9.57 1.38 12.40
C TYR A 431 -8.46 1.58 13.43
N ASP A 432 -8.64 2.52 14.35
CA ASP A 432 -7.87 2.61 15.58
C ASP A 432 -8.57 1.77 16.65
N MET A 433 -8.04 0.56 16.88
CA MET A 433 -8.64 -0.45 17.76
C MET A 433 -8.60 -0.05 19.23
N GLN A 434 -7.62 0.80 19.62
CA GLN A 434 -7.48 1.26 21.00
C GLN A 434 -8.40 2.45 21.30
N ALA A 435 -8.57 3.35 20.34
CA ALA A 435 -9.45 4.51 20.47
C ALA A 435 -10.91 4.23 20.10
N GLY A 436 -11.19 3.10 19.42
CA GLY A 436 -12.52 2.76 18.89
C GLY A 436 -12.98 3.75 17.82
N ARG A 437 -12.05 4.29 17.04
CA ARG A 437 -12.30 5.30 16.00
C ARG A 437 -11.98 4.72 14.62
N MET A 438 -12.53 5.34 13.59
CA MET A 438 -12.27 4.96 12.20
C MET A 438 -12.00 6.18 11.33
N LEU A 439 -11.09 6.06 10.38
CA LEU A 439 -10.93 6.96 9.26
C LEU A 439 -11.51 6.29 8.02
N ALA A 440 -12.31 7.03 7.25
CA ALA A 440 -12.75 6.60 5.93
C ALA A 440 -12.26 7.59 4.87
N LEU A 441 -11.67 7.05 3.80
CA LEU A 441 -11.31 7.79 2.59
C LEU A 441 -12.21 7.28 1.46
N LEU A 442 -12.99 8.17 0.87
CA LEU A 442 -14.04 7.83 -0.08
C LEU A 442 -13.97 8.76 -1.29
N PHE A 443 -14.51 8.34 -2.43
CA PHE A 443 -14.86 9.28 -3.49
C PHE A 443 -16.19 10.00 -3.18
N ASP A 444 -16.30 11.26 -3.58
CA ASP A 444 -17.58 11.97 -3.58
C ASP A 444 -18.54 11.32 -4.58
N LYS A 445 -19.73 10.96 -4.13
CA LYS A 445 -20.69 10.18 -4.94
C LYS A 445 -21.47 10.99 -5.97
N LYS A 446 -21.16 12.28 -6.08
CA LYS A 446 -21.74 13.16 -7.13
C LYS A 446 -20.82 13.29 -8.34
N ASN A 447 -19.53 13.05 -8.14
CA ASN A 447 -18.48 13.29 -9.13
C ASN A 447 -17.64 12.03 -9.31
N PRO A 448 -17.88 11.22 -10.35
CA PRO A 448 -17.00 10.09 -10.68
C PRO A 448 -15.56 10.56 -10.90
N PRO A 449 -14.55 9.75 -10.55
CA PRO A 449 -13.18 10.09 -10.91
C PRO A 449 -13.01 10.17 -12.43
N ASP A 450 -12.33 11.22 -12.89
CA ASP A 450 -11.99 11.42 -14.30
C ASP A 450 -10.53 11.02 -14.54
N PHE A 451 -10.32 10.11 -15.48
CA PHE A 451 -9.03 9.59 -15.87
C PHE A 451 -8.54 10.15 -17.21
N THR A 452 -9.29 11.06 -17.82
CA THR A 452 -8.99 11.66 -19.13
C THR A 452 -8.31 13.02 -19.02
N GLY A 453 -8.35 13.63 -17.83
CA GLY A 453 -7.72 14.92 -17.55
C GLY A 453 -6.24 14.93 -17.92
N ARG A 454 -5.76 16.10 -18.35
CA ARG A 454 -4.34 16.34 -18.64
C ARG A 454 -3.94 17.69 -18.08
N TRP A 455 -2.83 17.73 -17.38
CA TRP A 455 -2.26 18.98 -16.85
C TRP A 455 -0.82 19.12 -17.30
N GLU A 456 -0.43 20.30 -17.70
CA GLU A 456 0.96 20.60 -17.95
C GLU A 456 1.77 20.57 -16.64
N ASP A 457 3.05 20.27 -16.68
CA ASP A 457 3.95 20.24 -15.50
C ASP A 457 3.94 21.54 -14.70
N LYS A 458 3.67 22.70 -15.34
CA LYS A 458 3.51 24.00 -14.68
C LYS A 458 2.32 24.05 -13.69
N TYR A 459 1.33 23.14 -13.83
CA TYR A 459 0.24 23.01 -12.87
C TYR A 459 0.75 22.53 -11.51
N PHE A 460 1.68 21.58 -11.52
CA PHE A 460 2.25 20.98 -10.31
C PHE A 460 3.48 21.77 -9.82
N THR A 461 3.33 23.07 -9.57
CA THR A 461 4.42 23.93 -9.10
C THR A 461 4.00 24.77 -7.89
N PRO A 462 4.92 25.18 -7.02
CA PRO A 462 4.61 26.10 -5.92
C PRO A 462 3.99 27.42 -6.39
N ALA A 463 4.33 27.87 -7.60
CA ALA A 463 3.75 29.08 -8.18
C ALA A 463 2.26 28.92 -8.53
N SER A 464 1.85 27.71 -8.98
CA SER A 464 0.44 27.41 -9.26
C SER A 464 -0.40 27.36 -7.99
N ILE A 465 0.15 26.83 -6.89
CA ILE A 465 -0.53 26.82 -5.60
C ILE A 465 -0.94 28.23 -5.18
N ARG A 466 -0.01 29.17 -5.27
CA ARG A 466 -0.28 30.56 -4.90
C ARG A 466 -1.37 31.19 -5.77
N ARG A 467 -1.38 30.88 -7.06
CA ARG A 467 -2.35 31.42 -8.02
C ARG A 467 -3.75 30.84 -7.80
N ASN A 468 -3.84 29.54 -7.56
CA ASN A 468 -5.10 28.81 -7.42
C ASN A 468 -5.69 28.88 -6.00
N GLY A 469 -4.85 29.00 -4.97
CA GLY A 469 -5.27 29.10 -3.57
C GLY A 469 -5.84 30.47 -3.15
N VAL A 470 -5.86 31.46 -4.03
CA VAL A 470 -6.37 32.83 -3.77
C VAL A 470 -7.83 32.99 -4.24
N ARG A 471 -8.41 31.96 -4.84
CA ARG A 471 -9.79 32.00 -5.37
C ARG A 471 -10.82 31.46 -4.40
#